data_4d61e8fd12eefb5c9e6adc4adec2bc11
#
_entry.id   4d61e8fd12eefb5c9e6adc4adec2bc11
#
_cell.length_a   1.000
_cell.length_b   1.000
_cell.length_c   1.000
_cell.angle_alpha   90.00
_cell.angle_beta   90.00
_cell.angle_gamma   90.00
#
_symmetry.space_group_name_H-M   'P 1'
#
loop_
_entity.id
_entity.type
_entity.pdbx_description
1 polymer ?
#
loop_
_entity_poly.entity_id
_entity_poly.type
_entity_poly.pdbx_seq_one_letter_code
_entity_poly.pdbx_strand_id
1 'polypeptide(L)'
;MSRLSQYADDLFDDFNDDQIRVIGQPGKPDKSRSPMRWNVLLWILVLIGIGYLTCLLVKPDLRPDWMKTKVESEDIITHAEETNTKQQEQEIGTAVGTSTPGFVEIRDTLINYIPLKLYIPHNADMTLQIGETDMQDPSIIFSAQAADVRADNGAIVGAFVLKGKPLSWGLSKKGFCAVIDGKVTIGVAENSSLFEEATEKGGYFFRQYPLVSDGTLVENEPKGKSIRRAICDRQGEIFMVECLSRESYHDFAQALVDLHVTQAISLVGSSAYGWAVDHEGQFHELGLQSNRSFYRKGKYQISHVVWRRR
;
A
#
# COMPACT_ATOMS: atom_id res chain seq x y z
N MET A 1 27.45 17.47 -3.15
CA MET A 1 26.62 16.48 -2.44
C MET A 1 25.54 16.03 -3.39
N SER A 2 25.52 14.75 -3.74
CA SER A 2 24.74 14.24 -4.88
C SER A 2 23.29 13.99 -4.45
N ARG A 3 22.35 14.11 -5.41
CA ARG A 3 20.90 13.80 -5.24
C ARG A 3 20.62 12.41 -4.62
N LEU A 4 21.59 11.52 -4.60
CA LEU A 4 21.53 10.20 -3.97
C LEU A 4 21.51 10.22 -2.42
N SER A 5 22.06 11.27 -1.79
CA SER A 5 22.01 11.45 -0.34
C SER A 5 20.61 11.81 0.14
N GLN A 6 19.91 12.64 -0.61
CA GLN A 6 18.57 13.12 -0.26
C GLN A 6 17.50 12.01 -0.38
N TYR A 7 17.69 11.06 -1.32
CA TYR A 7 16.79 9.90 -1.46
C TYR A 7 16.98 8.84 -0.38
N ALA A 8 18.20 8.72 0.17
CA ALA A 8 18.44 7.84 1.31
C ALA A 8 17.75 8.39 2.57
N ASP A 9 17.75 9.69 2.75
CA ASP A 9 17.12 10.36 3.88
C ASP A 9 15.59 10.22 3.84
N ASP A 10 14.95 10.32 2.66
CA ASP A 10 13.51 10.10 2.49
C ASP A 10 13.07 8.64 2.76
N LEU A 11 13.95 7.67 2.54
CA LEU A 11 13.67 6.25 2.84
C LEU A 11 13.75 5.95 4.34
N PHE A 12 14.49 6.77 5.09
CA PHE A 12 14.79 6.58 6.50
C PHE A 12 14.11 7.59 7.43
N ASP A 13 13.45 8.63 6.91
CA ASP A 13 12.74 9.62 7.73
C ASP A 13 11.60 9.03 8.57
N ASP A 14 11.00 7.91 8.12
CA ASP A 14 10.02 7.15 8.92
C ASP A 14 10.67 6.36 10.09
N PHE A 15 12.03 6.24 10.12
CA PHE A 15 12.74 5.42 11.12
C PHE A 15 13.33 6.20 12.30
N ASN A 16 13.35 7.54 12.24
CA ASN A 16 14.20 8.31 13.13
C ASN A 16 13.52 8.87 14.39
N ASP A 17 12.19 8.68 14.55
CA ASP A 17 11.47 9.33 15.66
C ASP A 17 11.44 8.54 16.98
N ASP A 18 11.80 7.26 17.01
CA ASP A 18 11.56 6.40 18.18
C ASP A 18 12.81 5.97 18.98
N GLN A 19 14.02 6.39 18.63
CA GLN A 19 15.19 6.00 19.43
C GLN A 19 16.23 7.13 19.61
N ILE A 20 16.40 7.49 20.86
CA ILE A 20 17.44 8.33 21.50
C ILE A 20 16.98 9.76 21.82
N ARG A 21 16.28 9.92 22.94
CA ARG A 21 16.35 11.17 23.71
C ARG A 21 17.70 11.24 24.43
N VAL A 22 18.64 11.99 23.87
CA VAL A 22 19.81 12.43 24.63
C VAL A 22 19.39 13.64 25.46
N ILE A 23 19.33 13.45 26.78
CA ILE A 23 19.13 14.54 27.74
C ILE A 23 20.43 15.33 27.81
N GLY A 24 20.36 16.64 27.52
CA GLY A 24 21.32 17.64 27.96
C GLY A 24 22.08 18.37 26.89
N GLN A 25 21.58 19.56 26.51
CA GLN A 25 22.24 20.88 26.66
C GLN A 25 21.33 22.00 26.16
N PRO A 26 21.15 23.13 26.84
CA PRO A 26 20.31 24.24 26.38
C PRO A 26 21.02 25.02 25.27
N GLY A 27 20.40 24.99 24.06
CA GLY A 27 20.85 25.76 22.91
C GLY A 27 20.56 27.26 23.07
N LYS A 28 21.49 28.10 22.65
CA LYS A 28 21.37 29.57 22.61
C LYS A 28 20.24 30.01 21.68
N PRO A 29 19.52 31.11 21.99
CA PRO A 29 18.43 31.58 21.14
C PRO A 29 18.97 32.19 19.83
N ASP A 30 18.45 31.72 18.71
CA ASP A 30 18.75 32.27 17.39
C ASP A 30 17.86 33.48 17.09
N LYS A 31 18.50 34.51 16.53
CA LYS A 31 17.87 35.82 16.26
C LYS A 31 16.92 35.72 15.08
N SER A 32 15.65 35.95 15.35
CA SER A 32 14.58 36.01 14.37
C SER A 32 14.82 37.08 13.29
N ARG A 33 14.87 36.68 12.03
CA ARG A 33 14.64 37.54 10.87
C ARG A 33 13.14 37.57 10.57
N SER A 34 12.55 38.75 10.54
CA SER A 34 11.13 38.94 10.34
C SER A 34 10.63 38.52 8.93
N PRO A 35 9.55 37.74 8.83
CA PRO A 35 9.00 37.28 7.53
C PRO A 35 7.94 38.21 6.93
N MET A 36 7.94 39.50 7.25
CA MET A 36 6.81 40.41 6.98
C MET A 36 6.64 40.83 5.51
N ARG A 37 7.62 40.59 4.63
CA ARG A 37 7.52 41.03 3.21
C ARG A 37 6.94 39.95 2.26
N TRP A 38 7.06 38.68 2.58
CA TRP A 38 6.53 37.59 1.75
C TRP A 38 5.02 37.41 1.88
N ASN A 39 4.46 37.67 3.06
CA ASN A 39 3.02 37.55 3.27
C ASN A 39 2.21 38.58 2.47
N VAL A 40 2.73 39.77 2.24
CA VAL A 40 2.03 40.81 1.46
C VAL A 40 1.95 40.41 -0.01
N LEU A 41 3.03 39.89 -0.59
CA LEU A 41 3.05 39.40 -1.98
C LEU A 41 2.10 38.20 -2.18
N LEU A 42 2.03 37.32 -1.21
CA LEU A 42 1.14 36.16 -1.23
C LEU A 42 -0.34 36.56 -1.20
N TRP A 43 -0.70 37.56 -0.39
CA TRP A 43 -2.05 38.10 -0.33
C TRP A 43 -2.45 38.84 -1.62
N ILE A 44 -1.52 39.55 -2.27
CA ILE A 44 -1.75 40.20 -3.57
C ILE A 44 -2.07 39.14 -4.65
N LEU A 45 -1.32 38.05 -4.70
CA LEU A 45 -1.55 36.92 -5.65
C LEU A 45 -2.91 36.25 -5.41
N VAL A 46 -3.30 36.07 -4.14
CA VAL A 46 -4.61 35.50 -3.78
C VAL A 46 -5.75 36.43 -4.25
N LEU A 47 -5.64 37.74 -4.06
CA LEU A 47 -6.66 38.72 -4.52
C LEU A 47 -6.77 38.77 -6.05
N ILE A 48 -5.64 38.67 -6.77
CA ILE A 48 -5.64 38.58 -8.24
C ILE A 48 -6.31 37.25 -8.69
N GLY A 49 -6.04 36.14 -8.02
CA GLY A 49 -6.66 34.84 -8.32
C GLY A 49 -8.18 34.86 -8.09
N ILE A 50 -8.66 35.47 -7.00
CA ILE A 50 -10.10 35.63 -6.71
C ILE A 50 -10.76 36.53 -7.76
N GLY A 51 -10.12 37.64 -8.14
CA GLY A 51 -10.63 38.54 -9.18
C GLY A 51 -10.74 37.86 -10.55
N TYR A 52 -9.76 37.02 -10.90
CA TYR A 52 -9.80 36.24 -12.13
C TYR A 52 -10.90 35.16 -12.10
N LEU A 53 -11.08 34.49 -10.99
CA LEU A 53 -12.10 33.45 -10.80
C LEU A 53 -13.53 34.07 -10.87
N THR A 54 -13.76 35.24 -10.27
CA THR A 54 -15.04 35.94 -10.36
C THR A 54 -15.33 36.42 -11.79
N CYS A 55 -14.30 36.83 -12.52
CA CYS A 55 -14.46 37.22 -13.93
C CYS A 55 -14.88 36.03 -14.82
N LEU A 56 -14.34 34.84 -14.57
CA LEU A 56 -14.73 33.60 -15.28
C LEU A 56 -16.15 33.13 -14.94
N LEU A 57 -16.63 33.44 -13.76
CA LEU A 57 -18.00 33.09 -13.34
C LEU A 57 -19.05 34.03 -13.95
N VAL A 58 -18.71 35.32 -14.09
CA VAL A 58 -19.63 36.36 -14.61
C VAL A 58 -19.65 36.44 -16.14
N LYS A 59 -18.54 36.06 -16.82
CA LYS A 59 -18.41 36.06 -18.28
C LYS A 59 -17.98 34.66 -18.79
N PRO A 60 -18.95 33.75 -19.05
CA PRO A 60 -18.65 32.39 -19.48
C PRO A 60 -17.89 32.31 -20.81
N ASP A 61 -17.93 33.33 -21.64
CA ASP A 61 -17.22 33.38 -22.93
C ASP A 61 -15.70 33.51 -22.80
N LEU A 62 -15.19 33.88 -21.62
CA LEU A 62 -13.75 33.97 -21.34
C LEU A 62 -13.13 32.68 -20.82
N ARG A 63 -13.92 31.60 -20.70
CA ARG A 63 -13.40 30.31 -20.25
C ARG A 63 -12.50 29.65 -21.31
N PRO A 64 -11.33 29.14 -20.93
CA PRO A 64 -10.48 28.36 -21.83
C PRO A 64 -11.23 27.15 -22.41
N ASP A 65 -10.94 26.73 -23.62
CA ASP A 65 -11.67 25.69 -24.36
C ASP A 65 -11.70 24.33 -23.63
N TRP A 66 -10.73 24.01 -22.78
CA TRP A 66 -10.70 22.82 -21.96
C TRP A 66 -11.73 22.82 -20.81
N MET A 67 -12.34 23.97 -20.47
CA MET A 67 -13.41 24.12 -19.48
C MET A 67 -14.82 24.12 -20.08
N LYS A 68 -14.96 24.07 -21.40
CA LYS A 68 -16.27 24.04 -22.07
C LYS A 68 -16.74 22.59 -22.18
N THR A 69 -17.63 22.18 -21.29
CA THR A 69 -18.32 20.90 -21.40
C THR A 69 -19.30 20.94 -22.58
N LYS A 70 -19.06 20.12 -23.59
CA LYS A 70 -20.01 19.85 -24.68
C LYS A 70 -21.18 19.04 -24.10
N VAL A 71 -22.31 19.66 -23.91
CA VAL A 71 -23.58 18.97 -23.66
C VAL A 71 -24.13 18.58 -25.03
N GLU A 72 -23.92 17.35 -25.44
CA GLU A 72 -24.69 16.73 -26.51
C GLU A 72 -25.94 16.09 -25.89
N SER A 73 -27.07 16.63 -26.22
CA SER A 73 -28.39 16.05 -25.96
C SER A 73 -28.64 14.97 -27.02
N GLU A 74 -28.57 13.71 -26.66
CA GLU A 74 -29.12 12.63 -27.48
C GLU A 74 -30.48 12.21 -26.97
N ASP A 75 -31.43 12.22 -27.89
CA ASP A 75 -32.82 11.85 -27.71
C ASP A 75 -32.98 10.36 -27.41
N ILE A 76 -33.81 10.08 -26.41
CA ILE A 76 -34.25 8.73 -26.05
C ILE A 76 -35.26 8.25 -27.11
N ILE A 77 -34.90 7.21 -27.87
CA ILE A 77 -35.88 6.41 -28.58
C ILE A 77 -35.96 5.03 -27.94
N THR A 78 -37.08 4.82 -27.27
CA THR A 78 -37.56 3.55 -26.76
C THR A 78 -37.98 2.65 -27.94
N HIS A 79 -37.37 1.48 -28.08
CA HIS A 79 -38.06 0.33 -28.72
C HIS A 79 -37.79 -0.92 -27.90
N ALA A 80 -38.89 -1.38 -27.29
CA ALA A 80 -39.02 -2.74 -26.81
C ALA A 80 -39.30 -3.66 -27.98
N GLU A 81 -38.58 -4.76 -28.13
CA GLU A 81 -39.07 -5.94 -28.81
C GLU A 81 -38.55 -7.20 -28.09
N GLU A 82 -39.54 -7.91 -27.53
CA GLU A 82 -39.45 -9.31 -27.15
C GLU A 82 -39.27 -10.16 -28.41
N THR A 83 -38.42 -11.18 -28.40
CA THR A 83 -38.79 -12.49 -28.93
C THR A 83 -37.72 -13.56 -28.65
N ASN A 84 -38.21 -14.59 -27.98
CA ASN A 84 -38.03 -16.04 -28.22
C ASN A 84 -36.76 -16.78 -27.76
N THR A 85 -37.04 -17.54 -26.74
CA THR A 85 -36.52 -18.85 -26.34
C THR A 85 -36.45 -19.82 -27.52
N LYS A 86 -35.29 -20.45 -27.74
CA LYS A 86 -35.24 -21.86 -28.14
C LYS A 86 -33.96 -22.53 -27.66
N GLN A 87 -34.20 -23.60 -26.94
CA GLN A 87 -33.28 -24.63 -26.47
C GLN A 87 -32.43 -25.20 -27.59
N GLN A 88 -31.16 -25.44 -27.31
CA GLN A 88 -30.45 -26.60 -27.85
C GLN A 88 -29.54 -27.16 -26.76
N GLU A 89 -29.98 -28.29 -26.19
CA GLU A 89 -29.11 -29.29 -25.57
C GLU A 89 -28.27 -29.94 -26.66
N GLN A 90 -27.00 -30.10 -26.36
CA GLN A 90 -26.07 -31.20 -26.62
C GLN A 90 -24.66 -30.65 -26.84
N GLU A 91 -23.74 -30.88 -25.93
CA GLU A 91 -22.82 -32.01 -25.98
C GLU A 91 -22.05 -32.14 -24.69
N ILE A 92 -22.04 -33.33 -24.14
CA ILE A 92 -21.17 -33.75 -23.02
C ILE A 92 -19.76 -33.86 -23.59
N GLY A 93 -19.01 -32.78 -23.49
CA GLY A 93 -17.57 -32.73 -23.69
C GLY A 93 -16.89 -32.70 -22.34
N THR A 94 -16.09 -33.70 -22.07
CA THR A 94 -15.22 -33.84 -20.92
C THR A 94 -14.50 -32.50 -20.62
N ALA A 95 -14.99 -31.75 -19.64
CA ALA A 95 -14.35 -30.53 -19.19
C ALA A 95 -13.04 -30.94 -18.51
N VAL A 96 -11.94 -30.90 -19.24
CA VAL A 96 -10.62 -30.68 -18.67
C VAL A 96 -10.72 -29.34 -17.96
N GLY A 97 -10.73 -29.36 -16.63
CA GLY A 97 -10.80 -28.16 -15.82
C GLY A 97 -9.62 -27.26 -16.13
N THR A 98 -9.79 -26.32 -17.02
CA THR A 98 -8.85 -25.20 -17.19
C THR A 98 -9.03 -24.31 -15.99
N SER A 99 -8.27 -24.57 -14.91
CA SER A 99 -8.18 -23.65 -13.79
C SER A 99 -7.70 -22.30 -14.34
N THR A 100 -8.49 -21.25 -14.15
CA THR A 100 -8.08 -19.89 -14.52
C THR A 100 -6.71 -19.60 -13.89
N PRO A 101 -5.71 -19.16 -14.66
CA PRO A 101 -4.40 -18.81 -14.08
C PRO A 101 -4.56 -17.78 -12.98
N GLY A 102 -3.74 -17.88 -11.93
CA GLY A 102 -3.75 -16.89 -10.85
C GLY A 102 -3.39 -15.49 -11.37
N PHE A 103 -4.04 -14.46 -10.83
CA PHE A 103 -3.84 -13.05 -11.18
C PHE A 103 -4.17 -12.15 -9.99
N VAL A 104 -3.86 -10.86 -10.10
CA VAL A 104 -4.26 -9.84 -9.12
C VAL A 104 -5.35 -8.97 -9.74
N GLU A 105 -6.52 -8.94 -9.13
CA GLU A 105 -7.53 -7.93 -9.43
C GLU A 105 -7.09 -6.60 -8.82
N ILE A 106 -7.05 -5.55 -9.63
CA ILE A 106 -6.69 -4.20 -9.19
C ILE A 106 -7.95 -3.35 -9.21
N ARG A 107 -8.30 -2.78 -8.05
CA ARG A 107 -9.51 -1.98 -7.87
C ARG A 107 -9.18 -0.65 -7.22
N ASP A 108 -9.58 0.44 -7.86
CA ASP A 108 -9.51 1.78 -7.29
C ASP A 108 -10.80 2.09 -6.50
N THR A 109 -10.66 2.75 -5.36
CA THR A 109 -11.79 3.21 -4.55
C THR A 109 -11.46 4.50 -3.82
N LEU A 110 -12.47 5.19 -3.31
CA LEU A 110 -12.32 6.42 -2.54
C LEU A 110 -13.05 6.25 -1.20
N ILE A 111 -12.33 6.28 -0.10
CA ILE A 111 -12.87 6.17 1.27
C ILE A 111 -12.44 7.41 2.05
N ASN A 112 -13.36 8.15 2.63
CA ASN A 112 -13.08 9.38 3.39
C ASN A 112 -12.19 10.38 2.64
N TYR A 113 -12.41 10.53 1.33
CA TYR A 113 -11.57 11.35 0.42
C TYR A 113 -10.12 10.84 0.26
N ILE A 114 -9.80 9.65 0.77
CA ILE A 114 -8.50 9.00 0.57
C ILE A 114 -8.63 8.06 -0.63
N PRO A 115 -7.90 8.32 -1.73
CA PRO A 115 -7.89 7.40 -2.86
C PRO A 115 -7.06 6.16 -2.49
N LEU A 116 -7.68 4.99 -2.62
CA LEU A 116 -7.10 3.69 -2.30
C LEU A 116 -7.04 2.81 -3.55
N LYS A 117 -5.98 2.02 -3.65
CA LYS A 117 -5.83 0.95 -4.63
C LYS A 117 -5.75 -0.38 -3.90
N LEU A 118 -6.65 -1.29 -4.25
CA LEU A 118 -6.73 -2.63 -3.72
C LEU A 118 -6.09 -3.61 -4.71
N TYR A 119 -5.32 -4.54 -4.18
CA TYR A 119 -4.68 -5.63 -4.92
C TYR A 119 -5.19 -6.95 -4.34
N ILE A 120 -6.13 -7.60 -5.04
CA ILE A 120 -6.86 -8.77 -4.57
C ILE A 120 -6.34 -9.99 -5.34
N PRO A 121 -5.66 -10.95 -4.69
CA PRO A 121 -5.14 -12.13 -5.37
C PRO A 121 -6.25 -13.15 -5.66
N HIS A 122 -6.25 -13.72 -6.86
CA HIS A 122 -7.10 -14.83 -7.26
C HIS A 122 -6.24 -16.04 -7.62
N ASN A 123 -6.62 -17.23 -7.18
CA ASN A 123 -5.92 -18.50 -7.44
C ASN A 123 -4.42 -18.41 -7.14
N ALA A 124 -4.08 -17.87 -5.96
CA ALA A 124 -2.72 -17.66 -5.54
C ALA A 124 -2.50 -18.00 -4.07
N ASP A 125 -1.29 -18.38 -3.75
CA ASP A 125 -0.82 -18.61 -2.39
C ASP A 125 0.16 -17.53 -1.96
N MET A 126 0.05 -17.10 -0.70
CA MET A 126 0.95 -16.12 -0.11
C MET A 126 2.19 -16.81 0.46
N THR A 127 3.35 -16.22 0.23
CA THR A 127 4.64 -16.61 0.81
C THR A 127 5.44 -15.38 1.19
N LEU A 128 6.57 -15.57 1.89
CA LEU A 128 7.58 -14.52 2.09
C LEU A 128 8.87 -14.86 1.32
N GLN A 129 9.59 -13.83 0.91
CA GLN A 129 10.90 -13.95 0.26
C GLN A 129 11.85 -12.86 0.78
N ILE A 130 13.14 -13.17 0.87
CA ILE A 130 14.21 -12.20 1.13
C ILE A 130 14.93 -11.89 -0.18
N GLY A 131 15.26 -10.63 -0.38
CA GLY A 131 15.94 -10.14 -1.60
C GLY A 131 14.98 -9.81 -2.73
N GLU A 132 15.52 -9.50 -3.89
CA GLU A 132 14.74 -9.12 -5.08
C GLU A 132 13.85 -10.30 -5.54
N THR A 133 12.59 -9.98 -5.86
CA THR A 133 11.67 -10.93 -6.50
C THR A 133 11.90 -10.92 -8.02
N ASP A 134 11.98 -12.11 -8.61
CA ASP A 134 12.19 -12.23 -10.06
C ASP A 134 10.90 -11.90 -10.81
N MET A 135 10.89 -10.81 -11.55
CA MET A 135 9.76 -10.39 -12.40
C MET A 135 9.58 -11.29 -13.63
N GLN A 136 10.58 -12.13 -13.96
CA GLN A 136 10.49 -13.09 -15.05
C GLN A 136 9.94 -14.45 -14.58
N ASP A 137 9.81 -14.68 -13.27
CA ASP A 137 9.17 -15.88 -12.74
C ASP A 137 7.66 -15.82 -12.97
N PRO A 138 7.10 -16.60 -13.92
CA PRO A 138 5.68 -16.52 -14.27
C PRO A 138 4.77 -17.02 -13.14
N SER A 139 5.33 -17.69 -12.13
CA SER A 139 4.55 -18.12 -10.96
C SER A 139 4.24 -16.96 -10.01
N ILE A 140 5.04 -15.88 -10.03
CA ILE A 140 4.83 -14.74 -9.15
C ILE A 140 3.87 -13.75 -9.84
N ILE A 141 2.84 -13.34 -9.11
CA ILE A 141 1.85 -12.37 -9.60
C ILE A 141 1.81 -11.09 -8.76
N PHE A 142 2.48 -11.09 -7.61
CA PHE A 142 2.55 -9.92 -6.74
C PHE A 142 3.80 -9.94 -5.87
N SER A 143 4.37 -8.77 -5.65
CA SER A 143 5.45 -8.56 -4.70
C SER A 143 5.38 -7.18 -4.09
N ALA A 144 5.41 -7.08 -2.76
CA ALA A 144 5.54 -5.84 -2.03
C ALA A 144 6.43 -6.03 -0.79
N GLN A 145 7.19 -4.99 -0.41
CA GLN A 145 8.06 -5.06 0.75
C GLN A 145 7.24 -5.27 2.03
N ALA A 146 7.62 -6.27 2.84
CA ALA A 146 6.88 -6.72 4.01
C ALA A 146 7.29 -5.97 5.28
N ALA A 147 8.45 -6.30 5.82
CA ALA A 147 8.94 -5.79 7.10
C ALA A 147 10.00 -4.69 6.91
N ASP A 148 10.07 -3.80 7.90
CA ASP A 148 11.12 -2.80 7.98
C ASP A 148 12.49 -3.42 8.22
N VAL A 149 13.52 -2.70 7.83
CA VAL A 149 14.92 -3.06 8.10
C VAL A 149 15.63 -1.92 8.85
N ARG A 150 16.58 -2.29 9.68
CA ARG A 150 17.41 -1.34 10.41
C ARG A 150 18.36 -0.60 9.47
N ALA A 151 18.45 0.71 9.62
CA ALA A 151 19.34 1.54 8.82
C ALA A 151 20.83 1.25 9.07
N ASP A 152 21.18 0.90 10.31
CA ASP A 152 22.57 0.68 10.75
C ASP A 152 23.18 -0.60 10.15
N ASN A 153 22.46 -1.71 10.16
CA ASN A 153 22.99 -3.03 9.80
C ASN A 153 22.15 -3.78 8.77
N GLY A 154 20.98 -3.26 8.36
CA GLY A 154 20.11 -3.88 7.35
C GLY A 154 19.34 -5.11 7.84
N ALA A 155 19.37 -5.41 9.16
CA ALA A 155 18.60 -6.52 9.72
C ALA A 155 17.11 -6.22 9.75
N ILE A 156 16.29 -7.26 9.67
CA ILE A 156 14.82 -7.15 9.75
C ILE A 156 14.41 -6.66 11.15
N VAL A 157 13.46 -5.74 11.20
CA VAL A 157 12.84 -5.24 12.44
C VAL A 157 11.64 -6.11 12.80
N GLY A 158 11.59 -6.55 14.07
CA GLY A 158 10.53 -7.43 14.58
C GLY A 158 10.80 -8.91 14.31
N ALA A 159 9.98 -9.77 14.90
CA ALA A 159 10.09 -11.22 14.70
C ALA A 159 9.78 -11.59 13.24
N PHE A 160 10.58 -12.51 12.70
CA PHE A 160 10.46 -12.94 11.29
C PHE A 160 10.86 -14.40 11.12
N VAL A 161 10.00 -15.20 10.47
CA VAL A 161 10.24 -16.60 10.11
C VAL A 161 10.12 -16.77 8.60
N LEU A 162 11.10 -17.42 7.98
CA LEU A 162 11.13 -17.74 6.56
C LEU A 162 11.23 -19.25 6.37
N LYS A 163 10.18 -19.90 5.89
CA LYS A 163 10.14 -21.37 5.67
C LYS A 163 10.60 -22.13 6.92
N GLY A 164 10.02 -21.82 8.08
CA GLY A 164 10.37 -22.43 9.35
C GLY A 164 11.70 -21.97 9.96
N LYS A 165 12.46 -21.10 9.30
CA LYS A 165 13.72 -20.59 9.82
C LYS A 165 13.53 -19.20 10.44
N PRO A 166 13.68 -19.02 11.75
CA PRO A 166 13.68 -17.71 12.38
C PRO A 166 14.90 -16.90 11.91
N LEU A 167 14.63 -15.67 11.42
CA LEU A 167 15.66 -14.72 11.00
C LEU A 167 15.79 -13.54 11.96
N SER A 168 14.73 -13.23 12.70
CA SER A 168 14.69 -12.19 13.72
C SER A 168 13.68 -12.54 14.82
N TRP A 169 13.96 -12.11 16.07
CA TRP A 169 13.13 -12.39 17.27
C TRP A 169 12.58 -11.15 17.96
N GLY A 170 12.70 -9.97 17.36
CA GLY A 170 12.28 -8.71 17.98
C GLY A 170 10.78 -8.68 18.29
N LEU A 171 10.41 -8.19 19.47
CA LEU A 171 9.01 -8.00 19.90
C LEU A 171 8.45 -6.62 19.53
N SER A 172 9.23 -5.78 18.86
CA SER A 172 8.75 -4.50 18.35
C SER A 172 7.61 -4.70 17.35
N LYS A 173 6.63 -3.79 17.39
CA LYS A 173 5.41 -3.84 16.56
C LYS A 173 4.52 -5.04 16.88
N LYS A 174 3.30 -4.76 17.37
CA LYS A 174 2.39 -5.79 17.87
C LYS A 174 1.57 -6.48 16.78
N GLY A 175 1.49 -5.88 15.57
CA GLY A 175 0.84 -6.49 14.43
C GLY A 175 1.67 -7.65 13.89
N PHE A 176 1.02 -8.72 13.45
CA PHE A 176 1.68 -9.87 12.82
C PHE A 176 0.88 -10.41 11.64
N CYS A 177 1.59 -11.06 10.73
CA CYS A 177 1.03 -11.90 9.69
C CYS A 177 1.79 -13.23 9.69
N ALA A 178 1.06 -14.34 9.72
CA ALA A 178 1.55 -15.70 9.63
C ALA A 178 0.97 -16.42 8.41
N VAL A 179 1.77 -17.26 7.77
CA VAL A 179 1.31 -18.19 6.72
C VAL A 179 1.75 -19.60 7.12
N ILE A 180 0.80 -20.44 7.48
CA ILE A 180 1.02 -21.79 7.98
C ILE A 180 0.05 -22.72 7.26
N ASP A 181 0.56 -23.80 6.66
CA ASP A 181 -0.24 -24.75 5.88
C ASP A 181 -1.13 -24.07 4.81
N GLY A 182 -0.59 -23.01 4.17
CA GLY A 182 -1.31 -22.20 3.16
C GLY A 182 -2.35 -21.21 3.73
N LYS A 183 -2.62 -21.24 5.03
CA LYS A 183 -3.55 -20.32 5.68
C LYS A 183 -2.83 -19.04 6.09
N VAL A 184 -3.35 -17.90 5.68
CA VAL A 184 -2.90 -16.57 6.13
C VAL A 184 -3.69 -16.19 7.39
N THR A 185 -2.98 -15.72 8.41
CA THR A 185 -3.58 -15.18 9.64
C THR A 185 -2.94 -13.82 9.95
N ILE A 186 -3.76 -12.78 10.03
CA ILE A 186 -3.33 -11.44 10.41
C ILE A 186 -3.92 -11.14 11.80
N GLY A 187 -3.15 -10.51 12.68
CA GLY A 187 -3.63 -10.18 14.02
C GLY A 187 -2.71 -9.24 14.77
N VAL A 188 -3.12 -8.94 16.01
CA VAL A 188 -2.42 -8.04 16.93
C VAL A 188 -2.19 -8.75 18.25
N ALA A 189 -0.93 -8.93 18.64
CA ALA A 189 -0.57 -9.54 19.92
C ALA A 189 0.85 -9.14 20.34
N GLU A 190 1.08 -9.01 21.63
CA GLU A 190 2.44 -8.83 22.17
C GLU A 190 3.27 -10.09 21.94
N ASN A 191 2.71 -11.25 22.22
CA ASN A 191 3.26 -12.56 21.92
C ASN A 191 2.25 -13.35 21.11
N SER A 192 2.71 -14.05 20.08
CA SER A 192 1.87 -14.90 19.24
C SER A 192 2.50 -16.27 19.14
N SER A 193 1.77 -17.32 19.52
CA SER A 193 2.20 -18.72 19.34
C SER A 193 2.38 -19.11 17.88
N LEU A 194 1.87 -18.28 16.95
CA LEU A 194 2.06 -18.52 15.52
C LEU A 194 3.50 -18.32 15.06
N PHE A 195 4.35 -17.65 15.85
CA PHE A 195 5.78 -17.56 15.55
C PHE A 195 6.45 -18.94 15.72
N GLU A 196 6.18 -19.61 16.83
CA GLU A 196 6.67 -20.95 17.11
C GLU A 196 6.06 -21.96 16.13
N GLU A 197 4.75 -21.89 15.89
CA GLU A 197 4.06 -22.78 14.96
C GLU A 197 4.58 -22.63 13.53
N ALA A 198 4.82 -21.40 13.05
CA ALA A 198 5.42 -21.16 11.73
C ALA A 198 6.84 -21.72 11.65
N THR A 199 7.59 -21.68 12.77
CA THR A 199 8.94 -22.27 12.84
C THR A 199 8.89 -23.79 12.74
N GLU A 200 7.99 -24.43 13.47
CA GLU A 200 7.86 -25.89 13.53
C GLU A 200 7.30 -26.49 12.25
N LYS A 201 6.31 -25.80 11.63
CA LYS A 201 5.62 -26.30 10.43
C LYS A 201 6.22 -25.83 9.10
N GLY A 202 7.39 -25.18 9.12
CA GLY A 202 8.00 -24.69 7.88
C GLY A 202 7.28 -23.51 7.26
N GLY A 203 6.50 -22.76 8.05
CA GLY A 203 5.70 -21.62 7.62
C GLY A 203 6.47 -20.30 7.56
N TYR A 204 5.71 -19.22 7.55
CA TYR A 204 6.19 -17.86 7.47
C TYR A 204 5.54 -17.01 8.55
N PHE A 205 6.28 -16.00 9.05
CA PHE A 205 5.79 -15.04 10.05
C PHE A 205 6.56 -13.74 9.92
N PHE A 206 5.86 -12.60 10.07
CA PHE A 206 6.52 -11.30 10.25
C PHE A 206 5.68 -10.36 11.10
N ARG A 207 6.36 -9.36 11.70
CA ARG A 207 5.72 -8.30 12.47
C ARG A 207 5.77 -6.95 11.77
N GLN A 208 4.70 -6.16 11.97
CA GLN A 208 4.59 -4.78 11.53
C GLN A 208 3.63 -3.98 12.42
N TYR A 209 3.48 -2.68 12.15
CA TYR A 209 2.52 -1.83 12.86
C TYR A 209 1.10 -2.36 12.65
N PRO A 210 0.33 -2.61 13.74
CA PRO A 210 -1.08 -2.94 13.62
C PRO A 210 -1.85 -1.72 13.14
N LEU A 211 -2.82 -1.89 12.26
CA LEU A 211 -3.68 -0.81 11.77
C LEU A 211 -5.13 -1.02 12.16
N VAL A 212 -5.63 -2.24 12.01
CA VAL A 212 -7.00 -2.63 12.37
C VAL A 212 -6.95 -3.95 13.14
N SER A 213 -7.69 -4.04 14.25
CA SER A 213 -7.91 -5.24 15.02
C SER A 213 -9.41 -5.40 15.30
N ASP A 214 -9.97 -6.53 14.89
CA ASP A 214 -11.40 -6.84 15.04
C ASP A 214 -12.33 -5.71 14.53
N GLY A 215 -11.97 -5.14 13.38
CA GLY A 215 -12.71 -4.05 12.77
C GLY A 215 -12.58 -2.70 13.47
N THR A 216 -11.66 -2.59 14.44
CA THR A 216 -11.40 -1.35 15.18
C THR A 216 -10.01 -0.80 14.84
N LEU A 217 -9.92 0.50 14.67
CA LEU A 217 -8.66 1.21 14.44
C LEU A 217 -7.70 1.01 15.61
N VAL A 218 -6.42 0.75 15.29
CA VAL A 218 -5.33 0.70 16.27
C VAL A 218 -4.45 1.94 16.11
N GLU A 219 -4.33 2.72 17.19
CA GLU A 219 -3.47 3.90 17.19
C GLU A 219 -1.99 3.53 17.15
N ASN A 220 -1.24 4.30 16.38
CA ASN A 220 0.21 4.19 16.27
C ASN A 220 0.90 5.50 16.63
N GLU A 221 2.10 5.43 17.21
CA GLU A 221 2.86 6.60 17.64
C GLU A 221 3.44 7.43 16.48
N PRO A 222 3.96 6.86 15.38
CA PRO A 222 4.47 7.66 14.26
C PRO A 222 3.37 8.54 13.66
N LYS A 223 3.57 9.88 13.67
CA LYS A 223 2.58 10.87 13.22
C LYS A 223 2.82 11.40 11.80
N GLY A 224 3.91 11.00 11.15
CA GLY A 224 4.25 11.43 9.80
C GLY A 224 3.22 10.97 8.75
N LYS A 225 3.11 11.74 7.65
CA LYS A 225 2.27 11.38 6.49
C LYS A 225 3.13 10.83 5.36
N SER A 226 2.79 9.63 4.85
CA SER A 226 3.44 9.01 3.69
C SER A 226 2.44 8.17 2.88
N ILE A 227 2.85 7.65 1.74
CA ILE A 227 2.10 6.61 1.05
C ILE A 227 2.14 5.37 1.93
N ARG A 228 0.97 4.92 2.39
CA ARG A 228 0.81 3.77 3.28
C ARG A 228 0.38 2.55 2.50
N ARG A 229 0.81 1.38 2.97
CA ARG A 229 0.38 0.07 2.48
C ARG A 229 -0.01 -0.81 3.65
N ALA A 230 -0.93 -1.72 3.41
CA ALA A 230 -1.37 -2.69 4.39
C ALA A 230 -1.66 -4.04 3.74
N ILE A 231 -1.36 -5.13 4.47
CA ILE A 231 -1.98 -6.42 4.21
C ILE A 231 -3.22 -6.52 5.11
N CYS A 232 -4.35 -6.90 4.51
CA CYS A 232 -5.66 -6.83 5.12
C CYS A 232 -6.37 -8.18 5.06
N ASP A 233 -7.16 -8.45 6.08
CA ASP A 233 -8.18 -9.50 6.10
C ASP A 233 -9.56 -8.83 6.20
N ARG A 234 -10.45 -9.16 5.27
CA ARG A 234 -11.85 -8.78 5.28
C ARG A 234 -12.69 -10.04 5.23
N GLN A 235 -13.06 -10.56 6.42
CA GLN A 235 -13.87 -11.76 6.54
C GLN A 235 -13.28 -13.00 5.81
N GLY A 236 -11.96 -13.15 5.85
CA GLY A 236 -11.23 -14.25 5.21
C GLY A 236 -10.71 -13.92 3.79
N GLU A 237 -11.08 -12.78 3.22
CA GLU A 237 -10.47 -12.27 1.99
C GLU A 237 -9.17 -11.55 2.33
N ILE A 238 -8.05 -12.08 1.87
CA ILE A 238 -6.72 -11.49 2.08
C ILE A 238 -6.31 -10.69 0.85
N PHE A 239 -6.00 -9.40 1.05
CA PHE A 239 -5.61 -8.49 -0.02
C PHE A 239 -4.67 -7.40 0.50
N MET A 240 -4.01 -6.68 -0.41
CA MET A 240 -3.18 -5.52 -0.08
C MET A 240 -3.89 -4.23 -0.48
N VAL A 241 -3.73 -3.19 0.34
CA VAL A 241 -4.22 -1.83 0.06
C VAL A 241 -3.05 -0.86 0.06
N GLU A 242 -3.03 0.05 -0.92
CA GLU A 242 -2.14 1.21 -0.98
C GLU A 242 -2.98 2.49 -0.98
N CYS A 243 -2.64 3.47 -0.14
CA CYS A 243 -3.19 4.82 -0.33
C CYS A 243 -2.38 5.56 -1.42
N LEU A 244 -3.08 6.32 -2.28
CA LEU A 244 -2.45 7.05 -3.38
C LEU A 244 -2.13 8.51 -3.00
N SER A 245 -2.52 8.93 -1.79
CA SER A 245 -2.16 10.20 -1.14
C SER A 245 -1.28 9.94 0.09
N ARG A 246 -0.54 10.95 0.55
CA ARG A 246 0.26 10.84 1.77
C ARG A 246 -0.66 10.94 2.99
N GLU A 247 -0.76 9.85 3.77
CA GLU A 247 -1.67 9.78 4.91
C GLU A 247 -0.93 9.43 6.21
N SER A 248 -1.50 9.86 7.35
CA SER A 248 -1.10 9.36 8.66
C SER A 248 -1.49 7.89 8.84
N TYR A 249 -0.92 7.21 9.83
CA TYR A 249 -1.40 5.87 10.19
C TYR A 249 -2.86 5.89 10.64
N HIS A 250 -3.26 6.93 11.39
CA HIS A 250 -4.64 7.08 11.86
C HIS A 250 -5.64 7.19 10.69
N ASP A 251 -5.42 8.17 9.78
CA ASP A 251 -6.34 8.42 8.66
C ASP A 251 -6.43 7.19 7.74
N PHE A 252 -5.29 6.54 7.47
CA PHE A 252 -5.25 5.33 6.65
C PHE A 252 -5.94 4.15 7.33
N ALA A 253 -5.70 3.92 8.63
CA ALA A 253 -6.35 2.86 9.40
C ALA A 253 -7.87 3.09 9.50
N GLN A 254 -8.33 4.35 9.69
CA GLN A 254 -9.74 4.67 9.66
C GLN A 254 -10.38 4.35 8.29
N ALA A 255 -9.71 4.68 7.19
CA ALA A 255 -10.19 4.31 5.86
C ALA A 255 -10.29 2.79 5.66
N LEU A 256 -9.39 1.99 6.25
CA LEU A 256 -9.48 0.53 6.22
C LEU A 256 -10.66 0.00 7.04
N VAL A 257 -10.95 0.59 8.22
CA VAL A 257 -12.15 0.26 9.02
C VAL A 257 -13.41 0.52 8.21
N ASP A 258 -13.50 1.68 7.57
CA ASP A 258 -14.66 2.07 6.75
C ASP A 258 -14.77 1.25 5.44
N LEU A 259 -13.67 0.62 5.01
CA LEU A 259 -13.64 -0.41 3.96
C LEU A 259 -14.06 -1.81 4.48
N HIS A 260 -14.48 -1.90 5.75
CA HIS A 260 -14.89 -3.13 6.44
C HIS A 260 -13.76 -4.16 6.61
N VAL A 261 -12.53 -3.72 6.70
CA VAL A 261 -11.38 -4.58 7.05
C VAL A 261 -11.50 -4.99 8.51
N THR A 262 -11.32 -6.28 8.80
CA THR A 262 -11.39 -6.84 10.15
C THR A 262 -10.01 -6.91 10.82
N GLN A 263 -8.97 -7.21 10.06
CA GLN A 263 -7.59 -7.24 10.54
C GLN A 263 -6.68 -6.57 9.52
N ALA A 264 -5.76 -5.72 9.94
CA ALA A 264 -4.75 -5.16 9.06
C ALA A 264 -3.45 -4.84 9.80
N ILE A 265 -2.34 -5.09 9.13
CA ILE A 265 -1.02 -4.60 9.52
C ILE A 265 -0.39 -3.83 8.38
N SER A 266 0.49 -2.89 8.70
CA SER A 266 1.18 -2.13 7.67
C SER A 266 2.15 -3.01 6.87
N LEU A 267 2.42 -2.61 5.64
CA LEU A 267 3.58 -3.01 4.85
C LEU A 267 4.47 -1.78 4.64
N VAL A 268 5.70 -1.98 4.18
CA VAL A 268 6.56 -0.84 3.85
C VAL A 268 5.99 -0.14 2.63
N GLY A 269 5.64 1.13 2.82
CA GLY A 269 5.03 1.98 1.81
C GLY A 269 6.01 2.93 1.14
N SER A 270 5.55 4.16 0.89
CA SER A 270 6.34 5.24 0.29
C SER A 270 7.01 4.82 -1.02
N SER A 271 8.32 4.96 -1.14
CA SER A 271 9.08 4.63 -2.33
C SER A 271 9.49 3.15 -2.45
N ALA A 272 9.13 2.29 -1.48
CA ALA A 272 9.42 0.86 -1.53
C ALA A 272 8.85 0.24 -2.81
N TYR A 273 9.71 -0.44 -3.58
CA TYR A 273 9.30 -1.01 -4.86
C TYR A 273 8.52 -2.30 -4.68
N GLY A 274 7.52 -2.48 -5.52
CA GLY A 274 6.70 -3.67 -5.63
C GLY A 274 6.04 -3.73 -7.01
N TRP A 275 5.29 -4.79 -7.28
CA TRP A 275 4.57 -4.97 -8.53
C TRP A 275 3.44 -6.00 -8.41
N ALA A 276 2.48 -5.91 -9.32
CA ALA A 276 1.37 -6.83 -9.49
C ALA A 276 1.20 -7.19 -10.96
N VAL A 277 0.64 -8.38 -11.23
CA VAL A 277 0.22 -8.82 -12.57
C VAL A 277 -1.28 -9.01 -12.57
N ASP A 278 -1.99 -8.29 -13.41
CA ASP A 278 -3.44 -8.36 -13.52
C ASP A 278 -3.93 -9.56 -14.36
N HIS A 279 -5.23 -9.64 -14.58
CA HIS A 279 -5.86 -10.71 -15.34
C HIS A 279 -5.51 -10.69 -16.85
N GLU A 280 -5.07 -9.55 -17.38
CA GLU A 280 -4.61 -9.39 -18.75
C GLU A 280 -3.09 -9.70 -18.88
N GLY A 281 -2.41 -9.97 -17.77
CA GLY A 281 -0.97 -10.19 -17.71
C GLY A 281 -0.17 -8.90 -17.72
N GLN A 282 -0.81 -7.73 -17.49
CA GLN A 282 -0.12 -6.45 -17.44
C GLN A 282 0.56 -6.24 -16.08
N PHE A 283 1.75 -5.63 -16.13
CA PHE A 283 2.50 -5.24 -14.94
C PHE A 283 2.07 -3.88 -14.42
N HIS A 284 1.76 -3.84 -13.13
CA HIS A 284 1.45 -2.63 -12.37
C HIS A 284 2.51 -2.42 -11.30
N GLU A 285 3.28 -1.37 -11.41
CA GLU A 285 4.37 -1.05 -10.48
C GLU A 285 3.87 -0.25 -9.28
N LEU A 286 4.46 -0.52 -8.10
CA LEU A 286 4.26 0.21 -6.85
C LEU A 286 5.59 0.85 -6.44
N GLY A 287 5.54 2.07 -5.92
CA GLY A 287 6.72 2.79 -5.45
C GLY A 287 7.66 3.22 -6.58
N LEU A 288 8.97 3.24 -6.31
CA LEU A 288 9.98 3.72 -7.25
C LEU A 288 10.86 2.59 -7.79
N GLN A 289 10.87 2.40 -9.10
CA GLN A 289 11.70 1.39 -9.77
C GLN A 289 13.20 1.54 -9.46
N SER A 290 13.69 2.77 -9.26
CA SER A 290 15.08 3.03 -8.87
C SER A 290 15.48 2.33 -7.56
N ASN A 291 14.53 2.04 -6.67
CA ASN A 291 14.79 1.38 -5.39
C ASN A 291 15.05 -0.12 -5.51
N ARG A 292 14.76 -0.75 -6.65
CA ARG A 292 15.15 -2.15 -6.91
C ARG A 292 16.66 -2.40 -6.71
N SER A 293 17.49 -1.41 -6.99
CA SER A 293 18.95 -1.54 -6.83
C SER A 293 19.39 -1.78 -5.38
N PHE A 294 18.59 -1.34 -4.38
CA PHE A 294 18.87 -1.60 -2.97
C PHE A 294 18.68 -3.09 -2.62
N TYR A 295 17.75 -3.77 -3.27
CA TYR A 295 17.46 -5.19 -3.03
C TYR A 295 18.61 -6.10 -3.51
N ARG A 296 19.34 -5.67 -4.55
CA ARG A 296 20.46 -6.42 -5.14
C ARG A 296 21.77 -6.34 -4.34
N LYS A 297 21.97 -5.28 -3.57
CA LYS A 297 23.25 -5.02 -2.90
C LYS A 297 23.56 -5.91 -1.70
N GLY A 298 22.61 -6.74 -1.27
CA GLY A 298 22.80 -7.74 -0.19
C GLY A 298 23.09 -7.17 1.21
N LYS A 299 23.21 -5.83 1.34
CA LYS A 299 23.45 -5.18 2.63
C LYS A 299 22.22 -5.25 3.54
N TYR A 300 21.03 -5.19 2.94
CA TYR A 300 19.76 -5.16 3.67
C TYR A 300 18.99 -6.46 3.44
N GLN A 301 18.43 -7.00 4.51
CA GLN A 301 17.54 -8.18 4.46
C GLN A 301 16.11 -7.75 4.06
N ILE A 302 15.96 -7.15 2.90
CA ILE A 302 14.66 -6.69 2.42
C ILE A 302 13.75 -7.90 2.22
N SER A 303 12.63 -7.91 2.92
CA SER A 303 11.62 -8.97 2.85
C SER A 303 10.43 -8.55 2.01
N HIS A 304 9.81 -9.50 1.31
CA HIS A 304 8.62 -9.27 0.48
C HIS A 304 7.50 -10.24 0.83
N VAL A 305 6.27 -9.75 0.86
CA VAL A 305 5.07 -10.54 0.65
C VAL A 305 5.01 -10.85 -0.83
N VAL A 306 4.84 -12.14 -1.16
CA VAL A 306 4.79 -12.62 -2.54
C VAL A 306 3.56 -13.49 -2.72
N TRP A 307 2.74 -13.22 -3.73
CA TRP A 307 1.69 -14.13 -4.15
C TRP A 307 2.13 -14.92 -5.38
N ARG A 308 1.98 -16.24 -5.29
CA ARG A 308 2.31 -17.17 -6.35
C ARG A 308 1.06 -17.86 -6.85
N ARG A 309 0.97 -18.06 -8.16
CA ARG A 309 -0.08 -18.87 -8.79
C ARG A 309 -0.11 -20.26 -8.18
N ARG A 310 -1.32 -20.77 -7.95
CA ARG A 310 -1.56 -22.16 -7.58
C ARG A 310 -1.36 -23.09 -8.76
#